data_21ca72c14f6c794159be70c3c6ac9cef
#
_entry.id   21ca72c14f6c794159be70c3c6ac9cef
#
_cell.length_a   1.000
_cell.length_b   1.000
_cell.length_c   1.000
_cell.angle_alpha   90.00
_cell.angle_beta   90.00
_cell.angle_gamma   90.00
#
_symmetry.space_group_name_H-M   'P 1'
#
loop_
_entity.id
_entity.type
_entity.pdbx_description
1 polymer ?
#
loop_
_entity_poly.entity_id
_entity_poly.type
_entity_poly.pdbx_seq_one_letter_code
_entity_poly.pdbx_strand_id
1 'polypeptide(L)'
;MRKGIKWMGLLMALVMGVSVASAEMTGAITVVSREDGSGTRSAFVELTGVEEKNEAGEKVDNTTVEAIVTNSTNVMMTTVAGAPSAIGYISLGSLNETVKALQIEGVEATVENIKAGTYTLSRPFNIATKEGLSEVAADFVAYIMSAEGQAI
;
A
#
# COMPACT_ATOMS: atom_id res chain seq x y z
N MET A 1 38.92 44.19 -51.97
CA MET A 1 38.56 42.79 -51.58
C MET A 1 38.51 42.71 -50.07
N ARG A 2 37.26 42.70 -49.47
CA ARG A 2 37.04 42.65 -48.02
C ARG A 2 36.48 41.26 -47.68
N LYS A 3 37.28 40.49 -46.97
CA LYS A 3 36.89 39.17 -46.44
C LYS A 3 35.99 39.35 -45.20
N GLY A 4 34.71 38.94 -45.27
CA GLY A 4 33.79 38.92 -44.13
C GLY A 4 34.06 37.71 -43.22
N ILE A 5 34.35 38.01 -41.96
CA ILE A 5 34.48 37.03 -40.92
C ILE A 5 33.06 36.71 -40.41
N LYS A 6 32.61 35.46 -40.63
CA LYS A 6 31.36 34.97 -40.06
C LYS A 6 31.61 34.52 -38.60
N TRP A 7 31.01 35.23 -37.67
CA TRP A 7 30.95 34.82 -36.28
C TRP A 7 29.89 33.72 -36.15
N MET A 8 30.36 32.51 -35.88
CA MET A 8 29.50 31.38 -35.55
C MET A 8 29.38 31.34 -34.03
N GLY A 9 28.27 31.88 -33.52
CA GLY A 9 27.95 31.87 -32.10
C GLY A 9 27.67 30.44 -31.64
N LEU A 10 28.54 29.90 -30.81
CA LEU A 10 28.33 28.63 -30.11
C LEU A 10 27.39 28.87 -28.95
N LEU A 11 26.12 28.52 -29.11
CA LEU A 11 25.14 28.52 -28.04
C LEU A 11 25.39 27.27 -27.18
N MET A 12 26.10 27.44 -26.08
CA MET A 12 26.32 26.41 -25.09
C MET A 12 25.06 26.34 -24.19
N ALA A 13 24.13 25.43 -24.50
CA ALA A 13 23.00 25.15 -23.64
C ALA A 13 23.50 24.46 -22.36
N LEU A 14 23.54 25.21 -21.26
CA LEU A 14 23.82 24.68 -19.94
C LEU A 14 22.57 23.89 -19.48
N VAL A 15 22.53 22.57 -19.69
CA VAL A 15 21.55 21.69 -19.12
C VAL A 15 21.91 21.56 -17.64
N MET A 16 21.25 22.37 -16.80
CA MET A 16 21.22 22.11 -15.35
C MET A 16 20.40 20.84 -15.12
N GLY A 17 21.06 19.70 -14.99
CA GLY A 17 20.48 18.49 -14.47
C GLY A 17 20.05 18.74 -13.03
N VAL A 18 18.75 18.84 -12.79
CA VAL A 18 18.21 18.77 -11.44
C VAL A 18 18.41 17.32 -10.99
N SER A 19 19.52 17.08 -10.30
CA SER A 19 19.68 15.86 -9.52
C SER A 19 18.65 15.90 -8.41
N VAL A 20 17.54 15.18 -8.55
CA VAL A 20 16.72 14.80 -7.40
C VAL A 20 17.64 13.89 -6.59
N ALA A 21 18.29 14.44 -5.58
CA ALA A 21 18.96 13.65 -4.58
C ALA A 21 17.85 12.85 -3.88
N SER A 22 17.70 11.58 -4.26
CA SER A 22 17.03 10.61 -3.41
C SER A 22 17.87 10.58 -2.14
N ALA A 23 17.35 11.14 -1.06
CA ALA A 23 17.94 10.95 0.25
C ALA A 23 17.91 9.44 0.50
N GLU A 24 19.07 8.77 0.35
CA GLU A 24 19.20 7.40 0.81
C GLU A 24 18.92 7.43 2.32
N MET A 25 17.83 6.80 2.73
CA MET A 25 17.55 6.58 4.14
C MET A 25 18.62 5.63 4.67
N THR A 26 19.63 6.19 5.33
CA THR A 26 20.65 5.41 6.04
C THR A 26 20.14 5.15 7.45
N GLY A 27 19.55 3.98 7.68
CA GLY A 27 19.05 3.60 9.00
C GLY A 27 18.19 2.35 8.97
N ALA A 28 17.92 1.79 10.13
CA ALA A 28 17.01 0.65 10.27
C ALA A 28 15.57 1.08 9.97
N ILE A 29 14.87 0.25 9.21
CA ILE A 29 13.43 0.42 8.97
C ILE A 29 12.68 -0.03 10.23
N THR A 30 11.77 0.81 10.71
CA THR A 30 10.85 0.47 11.80
C THR A 30 9.63 -0.24 11.21
N VAL A 31 9.51 -1.53 11.47
CA VAL A 31 8.34 -2.31 11.04
C VAL A 31 7.19 -2.09 12.01
N VAL A 32 6.03 -1.72 11.47
CA VAL A 32 4.79 -1.60 12.25
C VAL A 32 3.80 -2.64 11.75
N SER A 33 3.35 -3.53 12.63
CA SER A 33 2.43 -4.62 12.32
C SER A 33 1.11 -4.46 13.07
N ARG A 34 0.17 -5.35 12.78
CA ARG A 34 -1.11 -5.44 13.46
C ARG A 34 -1.11 -6.64 14.42
N GLU A 35 -2.04 -6.59 15.35
CA GLU A 35 -2.32 -7.65 16.32
C GLU A 35 -2.76 -8.96 15.64
N ASP A 36 -2.64 -10.06 16.38
CA ASP A 36 -3.20 -11.34 15.97
C ASP A 36 -4.72 -11.24 15.81
N GLY A 37 -5.25 -11.93 14.80
CA GLY A 37 -6.66 -11.85 14.44
C GLY A 37 -7.04 -10.68 13.54
N SER A 38 -6.12 -9.76 13.22
CA SER A 38 -6.36 -8.73 12.21
C SER A 38 -6.47 -9.35 10.82
N GLY A 39 -7.63 -9.18 10.17
CA GLY A 39 -7.83 -9.62 8.79
C GLY A 39 -6.89 -8.95 7.79
N THR A 40 -6.52 -7.67 8.05
CA THR A 40 -5.55 -6.94 7.24
C THR A 40 -4.14 -7.54 7.40
N ARG A 41 -3.73 -7.93 8.62
CA ARG A 41 -2.47 -8.65 8.84
C ARG A 41 -2.45 -9.97 8.09
N SER A 42 -3.47 -10.81 8.28
CA SER A 42 -3.54 -12.11 7.61
C SER A 42 -3.45 -11.97 6.09
N ALA A 43 -4.14 -10.96 5.51
CA ALA A 43 -4.04 -10.69 4.08
C ALA A 43 -2.63 -10.27 3.66
N PHE A 44 -2.01 -9.37 4.42
CA PHE A 44 -0.69 -8.85 4.11
C PHE A 44 0.38 -9.94 4.14
N VAL A 45 0.48 -10.69 5.23
CA VAL A 45 1.52 -11.73 5.39
C VAL A 45 1.37 -12.87 4.38
N GLU A 46 0.12 -13.24 4.04
CA GLU A 46 -0.16 -14.24 3.02
C GLU A 46 0.21 -13.77 1.61
N LEU A 47 -0.23 -12.56 1.21
CA LEU A 47 -0.03 -12.03 -0.14
C LEU A 47 1.43 -11.63 -0.41
N THR A 48 2.17 -11.24 0.62
CA THR A 48 3.59 -10.87 0.49
C THR A 48 4.54 -12.04 0.64
N GLY A 49 4.06 -13.23 1.05
CA GLY A 49 4.90 -14.38 1.34
C GLY A 49 5.69 -14.26 2.64
N VAL A 50 5.33 -13.32 3.53
CA VAL A 50 5.88 -13.25 4.90
C VAL A 50 5.41 -14.44 5.73
N GLU A 51 4.17 -14.91 5.47
CA GLU A 51 3.69 -16.18 5.99
C GLU A 51 4.07 -17.31 5.03
N GLU A 52 4.81 -18.28 5.50
CA GLU A 52 5.26 -19.44 4.73
C GLU A 52 4.78 -20.74 5.39
N LYS A 53 4.79 -21.84 4.63
CA LYS A 53 4.56 -23.16 5.20
C LYS A 53 5.89 -23.80 5.55
N ASN A 54 6.00 -24.30 6.79
CA ASN A 54 7.14 -25.11 7.21
C ASN A 54 7.09 -26.54 6.57
N GLU A 55 8.08 -27.36 6.84
CA GLU A 55 8.17 -28.72 6.34
C GLU A 55 6.99 -29.62 6.79
N ALA A 56 6.35 -29.30 7.89
CA ALA A 56 5.15 -29.99 8.36
C ALA A 56 3.85 -29.48 7.72
N GLY A 57 3.92 -28.45 6.85
CA GLY A 57 2.78 -27.83 6.20
C GLY A 57 2.04 -26.81 7.07
N GLU A 58 2.58 -26.47 8.23
CA GLU A 58 2.01 -25.47 9.14
C GLU A 58 2.40 -24.05 8.69
N LYS A 59 1.48 -23.10 8.83
CA LYS A 59 1.71 -21.69 8.52
C LYS A 59 2.58 -21.04 9.60
N VAL A 60 3.64 -20.38 9.17
CA VAL A 60 4.58 -19.64 10.03
C VAL A 60 4.62 -18.21 9.55
N ASP A 61 4.25 -17.27 10.41
CA ASP A 61 4.37 -15.84 10.17
C ASP A 61 5.80 -15.39 10.54
N ASN A 62 6.56 -15.00 9.54
CA ASN A 62 7.95 -14.55 9.66
C ASN A 62 8.06 -13.02 9.90
N THR A 63 6.98 -12.35 10.31
CA THR A 63 7.07 -10.95 10.74
C THR A 63 8.12 -10.82 11.83
N THR A 64 9.02 -9.83 11.70
CA THR A 64 10.06 -9.63 12.71
C THR A 64 9.50 -9.46 14.11
N VAL A 65 10.13 -10.08 15.09
CA VAL A 65 9.74 -9.97 16.51
C VAL A 65 9.96 -8.56 17.08
N GLU A 66 10.72 -7.72 16.39
CA GLU A 66 10.97 -6.32 16.75
C GLU A 66 9.86 -5.38 16.23
N ALA A 67 8.88 -5.90 15.48
CA ALA A 67 7.79 -5.09 14.95
C ALA A 67 6.97 -4.45 16.07
N ILE A 68 6.66 -3.16 15.91
CA ILE A 68 5.71 -2.46 16.77
C ILE A 68 4.32 -2.99 16.43
N VAL A 69 3.66 -3.69 17.37
CA VAL A 69 2.33 -4.23 17.17
C VAL A 69 1.27 -3.21 17.58
N THR A 70 0.37 -2.90 16.66
CA THR A 70 -0.76 -1.98 16.88
C THR A 70 -2.10 -2.73 16.82
N ASN A 71 -3.10 -2.23 17.53
CA ASN A 71 -4.42 -2.85 17.65
C ASN A 71 -5.53 -2.16 16.86
N SER A 72 -5.18 -1.20 16.02
CA SER A 72 -6.16 -0.53 15.14
C SER A 72 -5.47 0.14 13.96
N THR A 73 -6.23 0.37 12.89
CA THR A 73 -5.78 1.08 11.69
C THR A 73 -5.33 2.52 12.02
N ASN A 74 -6.06 3.22 12.89
CA ASN A 74 -5.71 4.60 13.28
C ASN A 74 -4.38 4.65 14.04
N VAL A 75 -4.14 3.73 14.96
CA VAL A 75 -2.86 3.64 15.69
C VAL A 75 -1.73 3.29 14.71
N MET A 76 -1.95 2.37 13.77
CA MET A 76 -0.99 2.05 12.70
C MET A 76 -0.60 3.33 11.93
N MET A 77 -1.57 4.06 11.40
CA MET A 77 -1.33 5.28 10.62
C MET A 77 -0.61 6.35 11.44
N THR A 78 -1.04 6.59 12.69
CA THR A 78 -0.40 7.58 13.56
C THR A 78 1.06 7.19 13.86
N THR A 79 1.33 5.91 14.10
CA THR A 79 2.69 5.41 14.35
C THR A 79 3.59 5.62 13.14
N VAL A 80 3.11 5.26 11.94
CA VAL A 80 3.88 5.44 10.69
C VAL A 80 4.08 6.93 10.40
N ALA A 81 3.04 7.77 10.54
CA ALA A 81 3.14 9.21 10.32
C ALA A 81 4.13 9.91 11.27
N GLY A 82 4.27 9.38 12.49
CA GLY A 82 5.18 9.92 13.52
C GLY A 82 6.64 9.48 13.38
N ALA A 83 6.97 8.54 12.49
CA ALA A 83 8.30 7.98 12.38
C ALA A 83 8.73 7.88 10.89
N PRO A 84 9.67 8.73 10.42
CA PRO A 84 10.09 8.77 9.00
C PRO A 84 10.66 7.45 8.46
N SER A 85 11.17 6.59 9.34
CA SER A 85 11.70 5.26 8.99
C SER A 85 10.67 4.14 9.11
N ALA A 86 9.43 4.44 9.49
CA ALA A 86 8.41 3.43 9.71
C ALA A 86 7.72 3.00 8.41
N ILE A 87 7.44 1.71 8.32
CA ILE A 87 6.61 1.09 7.29
C ILE A 87 5.52 0.24 7.96
N GLY A 88 4.33 0.28 7.41
CA GLY A 88 3.20 -0.51 7.87
C GLY A 88 2.21 -0.80 6.75
N TYR A 89 1.09 -1.39 7.06
CA TYR A 89 0.05 -1.74 6.08
C TYR A 89 -1.35 -1.46 6.64
N ILE A 90 -2.23 -1.05 5.78
CA ILE A 90 -3.64 -0.73 6.09
C ILE A 90 -4.55 -1.16 4.95
N SER A 91 -5.85 -1.18 5.18
CA SER A 91 -6.84 -1.31 4.10
C SER A 91 -6.93 -0.03 3.29
N LEU A 92 -7.13 -0.14 1.97
CA LEU A 92 -7.21 1.00 1.05
C LEU A 92 -8.27 2.03 1.48
N GLY A 93 -9.45 1.58 1.92
CA GLY A 93 -10.53 2.45 2.37
C GLY A 93 -10.20 3.30 3.61
N SER A 94 -9.09 3.03 4.29
CA SER A 94 -8.62 3.83 5.43
C SER A 94 -7.47 4.78 5.07
N LEU A 95 -6.97 4.71 3.84
CA LEU A 95 -5.84 5.53 3.39
C LEU A 95 -6.24 7.01 3.35
N ASN A 96 -5.38 7.88 3.87
CA ASN A 96 -5.53 9.33 3.80
C ASN A 96 -4.15 10.00 3.66
N GLU A 97 -4.15 11.32 3.60
CA GLU A 97 -2.95 12.13 3.33
C GLU A 97 -1.91 12.16 4.47
N THR A 98 -2.19 11.56 5.63
CA THR A 98 -1.24 11.54 6.77
C THR A 98 -0.09 10.57 6.56
N VAL A 99 -0.24 9.62 5.65
CA VAL A 99 0.77 8.62 5.30
C VAL A 99 0.93 8.54 3.78
N LYS A 100 2.12 8.14 3.32
CA LYS A 100 2.39 7.93 1.90
C LYS A 100 2.13 6.48 1.54
N ALA A 101 1.22 6.24 0.60
CA ALA A 101 1.07 4.92 -0.02
C ALA A 101 2.29 4.59 -0.89
N LEU A 102 2.79 3.36 -0.78
CA LEU A 102 3.85 2.85 -1.62
C LEU A 102 3.25 2.14 -2.85
N GLN A 103 3.94 2.27 -3.95
CA GLN A 103 3.65 1.47 -5.14
C GLN A 103 4.19 0.04 -4.94
N ILE A 104 3.45 -0.95 -5.42
CA ILE A 104 3.89 -2.33 -5.48
C ILE A 104 4.18 -2.65 -6.95
N GLU A 105 5.41 -3.04 -7.24
CA GLU A 105 5.90 -3.29 -8.62
C GLU A 105 5.66 -2.08 -9.56
N GLY A 106 5.71 -0.88 -9.03
CA GLY A 106 5.47 0.36 -9.77
C GLY A 106 3.99 0.70 -9.98
N VAL A 107 3.05 -0.08 -9.41
CA VAL A 107 1.60 0.13 -9.52
C VAL A 107 1.07 0.78 -8.23
N GLU A 108 0.24 1.81 -8.39
CA GLU A 108 -0.41 2.51 -7.29
C GLU A 108 -1.61 1.72 -6.75
N ALA A 109 -1.84 1.85 -5.42
CA ALA A 109 -3.01 1.28 -4.74
C ALA A 109 -4.26 2.13 -5.05
N THR A 110 -4.88 1.90 -6.18
CA THR A 110 -6.14 2.55 -6.57
C THR A 110 -7.23 1.51 -6.84
N VAL A 111 -8.50 1.95 -6.74
CA VAL A 111 -9.65 1.09 -7.04
C VAL A 111 -9.58 0.57 -8.48
N GLU A 112 -9.15 1.41 -9.42
CA GLU A 112 -9.01 1.08 -10.84
C GLU A 112 -7.97 -0.03 -11.04
N ASN A 113 -6.79 0.12 -10.43
CA ASN A 113 -5.70 -0.86 -10.54
C ASN A 113 -6.05 -2.20 -9.87
N ILE A 114 -6.80 -2.16 -8.76
CA ILE A 114 -7.31 -3.36 -8.10
C ILE A 114 -8.34 -4.06 -8.99
N LYS A 115 -9.32 -3.33 -9.55
CA LYS A 115 -10.31 -3.90 -10.47
C LYS A 115 -9.69 -4.44 -11.77
N ALA A 116 -8.63 -3.82 -12.25
CA ALA A 116 -7.87 -4.29 -13.40
C ALA A 116 -6.96 -5.49 -13.09
N GLY A 117 -6.78 -5.85 -11.81
CA GLY A 117 -5.88 -6.92 -11.38
C GLY A 117 -4.39 -6.59 -11.52
N THR A 118 -4.04 -5.33 -11.74
CA THR A 118 -2.64 -4.89 -11.87
C THR A 118 -1.98 -4.61 -10.51
N TYR A 119 -2.77 -4.25 -9.49
CA TYR A 119 -2.28 -4.14 -8.11
C TYR A 119 -2.44 -5.48 -7.41
N THR A 120 -1.33 -6.17 -7.17
CA THR A 120 -1.30 -7.58 -6.73
C THR A 120 -1.60 -7.79 -5.25
N LEU A 121 -1.35 -6.78 -4.38
CA LEU A 121 -1.64 -6.81 -2.95
C LEU A 121 -3.13 -6.52 -2.69
N SER A 122 -4.01 -7.37 -3.21
CA SER A 122 -5.45 -7.23 -3.03
C SER A 122 -6.14 -8.57 -2.92
N ARG A 123 -7.21 -8.63 -2.15
CA ARG A 123 -8.13 -9.76 -2.12
C ARG A 123 -9.56 -9.29 -1.83
N PRO A 124 -10.58 -10.03 -2.30
CA PRO A 124 -11.97 -9.65 -2.06
C PRO A 124 -12.35 -9.79 -0.59
N PHE A 125 -13.26 -8.95 -0.12
CA PHE A 125 -14.00 -9.19 1.10
C PHE A 125 -15.10 -10.21 0.85
N ASN A 126 -15.34 -11.08 1.81
CA ASN A 126 -16.41 -12.07 1.75
C ASN A 126 -17.44 -11.76 2.84
N ILE A 127 -18.73 -11.80 2.48
CA ILE A 127 -19.83 -11.72 3.44
C ILE A 127 -20.27 -13.15 3.74
N ALA A 128 -20.20 -13.54 5.01
CA ALA A 128 -20.71 -14.82 5.47
C ALA A 128 -22.10 -14.63 6.08
N THR A 129 -23.06 -15.43 5.64
CA THR A 129 -24.41 -15.43 6.16
C THR A 129 -24.79 -16.83 6.66
N LYS A 130 -25.74 -16.90 7.60
CA LYS A 130 -26.31 -18.13 8.10
C LYS A 130 -27.63 -18.41 7.38
N GLU A 131 -28.02 -19.67 7.26
CA GLU A 131 -29.35 -20.03 6.81
C GLU A 131 -30.45 -19.41 7.72
N GLY A 132 -31.56 -18.98 7.11
CA GLY A 132 -32.64 -18.31 7.84
C GLY A 132 -32.31 -16.84 8.15
N LEU A 133 -31.60 -16.17 7.27
CA LEU A 133 -31.35 -14.74 7.37
C LEU A 133 -32.65 -13.95 7.56
N SER A 134 -32.69 -13.03 8.53
CA SER A 134 -33.86 -12.14 8.70
C SER A 134 -33.99 -11.20 7.48
N GLU A 135 -35.20 -10.72 7.21
CA GLU A 135 -35.47 -9.78 6.11
C GLU A 135 -34.57 -8.54 6.19
N VAL A 136 -34.38 -7.97 7.39
CA VAL A 136 -33.52 -6.82 7.61
C VAL A 136 -32.05 -7.11 7.27
N ALA A 137 -31.56 -8.29 7.67
CA ALA A 137 -30.17 -8.67 7.36
C ALA A 137 -29.99 -8.98 5.87
N ALA A 138 -31.01 -9.57 5.22
CA ALA A 138 -30.99 -9.80 3.77
C ALA A 138 -31.00 -8.48 3.00
N ASP A 139 -31.79 -7.50 3.40
CA ASP A 139 -31.84 -6.17 2.81
C ASP A 139 -30.50 -5.45 2.98
N PHE A 140 -29.87 -5.52 4.14
CA PHE A 140 -28.55 -4.95 4.37
C PHE A 140 -27.46 -5.58 3.49
N VAL A 141 -27.45 -6.91 3.34
CA VAL A 141 -26.54 -7.59 2.41
C VAL A 141 -26.80 -7.16 0.98
N ALA A 142 -28.06 -7.06 0.57
CA ALA A 142 -28.45 -6.60 -0.76
C ALA A 142 -27.98 -5.15 -1.01
N TYR A 143 -28.11 -4.27 0.00
CA TYR A 143 -27.58 -2.90 -0.10
C TYR A 143 -26.06 -2.88 -0.25
N ILE A 144 -25.29 -3.61 0.57
CA ILE A 144 -23.84 -3.70 0.44
C ILE A 144 -23.43 -4.14 -0.98
N MET A 145 -24.16 -5.09 -1.56
CA MET A 145 -23.87 -5.64 -2.89
C MET A 145 -24.41 -4.80 -4.03
N SER A 146 -25.20 -3.76 -3.74
CA SER A 146 -25.76 -2.85 -4.76
C SER A 146 -24.72 -1.89 -5.31
N ALA A 147 -25.02 -1.29 -6.48
CA ALA A 147 -24.18 -0.25 -7.05
C ALA A 147 -24.01 0.97 -6.12
N GLU A 148 -25.06 1.29 -5.34
CA GLU A 148 -25.05 2.38 -4.36
C GLU A 148 -24.12 2.05 -3.19
N GLY A 149 -24.26 0.84 -2.58
CA GLY A 149 -23.39 0.40 -1.50
C GLY A 149 -21.92 0.22 -1.89
N GLN A 150 -21.67 -0.11 -3.16
CA GLN A 150 -20.30 -0.25 -3.68
C GLN A 150 -19.66 1.08 -4.09
N ALA A 151 -20.42 2.19 -4.05
CA ALA A 151 -19.92 3.53 -4.36
C ALA A 151 -19.46 4.31 -3.11
N ILE A 152 -19.69 3.78 -1.92
CA ILE A 152 -19.23 4.30 -0.64
C ILE A 152 -17.77 3.94 -0.40
#